data_32630e67fea8b0769f9a34a142b8974d
#
_entry.id   32630e67fea8b0769f9a34a142b8974d
#
_cell.length_a   1.000
_cell.length_b   1.000
_cell.length_c   1.000
_cell.angle_alpha   90.00
_cell.angle_beta   90.00
_cell.angle_gamma   90.00
#
_symmetry.space_group_name_H-M   'P 1'
#
loop_
_entity.id
_entity.type
_entity.pdbx_description
1 polymer ?
#
loop_
_entity_poly.entity_id
_entity_poly.type
_entity_poly.pdbx_seq_one_letter_code
_entity_poly.pdbx_strand_id
1 'polypeptide(L)'
;MDMICLDTNVLIAHKRAKKTDKDKSLLYRLGLQGYRFAVSSISVYELLRGDNQDEDRYWHSMFANMDILPFDSACAEQAAIIYKDLKQQGQLIEAEDLFIGATALHHRLNLATGNLRHFERIVGLAFVPE
;
A
#
# COMPACT_ATOMS: atom_id res chain seq x y z
N MET A 1 -14.57 7.63 -10.46
CA MET A 1 -13.34 8.11 -9.84
C MET A 1 -12.35 6.99 -9.68
N ASP A 2 -11.10 7.30 -9.89
CA ASP A 2 -10.07 6.27 -9.89
C ASP A 2 -9.80 5.75 -8.48
N MET A 3 -9.67 4.44 -8.38
CA MET A 3 -9.22 3.79 -7.17
C MET A 3 -7.72 3.60 -7.25
N ILE A 4 -7.03 3.85 -6.15
CA ILE A 4 -5.58 3.64 -6.04
C ILE A 4 -5.29 2.73 -4.84
N CYS A 5 -4.17 2.04 -4.90
CA CYS A 5 -3.72 1.19 -3.80
C CYS A 5 -2.73 1.98 -2.96
N LEU A 6 -2.87 1.92 -1.64
CA LEU A 6 -2.00 2.63 -0.71
C LEU A 6 -0.97 1.67 -0.13
N ASP A 7 0.31 2.08 -0.17
CA ASP A 7 1.35 1.41 0.60
C ASP A 7 1.13 1.68 2.10
N THR A 8 1.48 0.72 2.92
CA THR A 8 1.30 0.80 4.39
C THR A 8 1.87 2.10 4.97
N ASN A 9 3.04 2.52 4.50
CA ASN A 9 3.71 3.70 5.04
C ASN A 9 2.96 5.00 4.79
N VAL A 10 2.13 5.06 3.74
CA VAL A 10 1.30 6.23 3.48
C VAL A 10 0.29 6.44 4.62
N LEU A 11 -0.29 5.33 5.09
CA LEU A 11 -1.23 5.36 6.21
C LEU A 11 -0.54 5.71 7.53
N ILE A 12 0.63 5.11 7.76
CA ILE A 12 1.40 5.37 8.97
C ILE A 12 1.84 6.84 9.03
N ALA A 13 2.33 7.37 7.92
CA ALA A 13 2.79 8.77 7.86
C ALA A 13 1.65 9.74 8.19
N HIS A 14 0.44 9.46 7.67
CA HIS A 14 -0.72 10.30 7.99
C HIS A 14 -1.05 10.24 9.48
N LYS A 15 -1.08 9.03 10.06
CA LYS A 15 -1.39 8.87 11.48
C LYS A 15 -0.38 9.59 12.37
N ARG A 16 0.90 9.52 12.01
CA ARG A 16 2.00 10.12 12.80
C ARG A 16 2.13 11.63 12.61
N ALA A 17 1.53 12.20 11.59
CA ALA A 17 1.62 13.63 11.34
C ALA A 17 0.99 14.40 12.52
N LYS A 18 1.59 15.54 12.86
CA LYS A 18 1.03 16.43 13.88
C LYS A 18 -0.32 16.94 13.42
N LYS A 19 -1.20 17.28 14.37
CA LYS A 19 -2.52 17.83 14.06
C LYS A 19 -2.46 19.00 13.06
N THR A 20 -1.45 19.84 13.20
CA THR A 20 -1.26 21.00 12.32
C THR A 20 -0.78 20.60 10.92
N ASP A 21 -0.29 19.37 10.74
CA ASP A 21 0.30 18.90 9.48
C ASP A 21 -0.49 17.78 8.81
N LYS A 22 -1.64 17.38 9.37
CA LYS A 22 -2.46 16.31 8.80
C LYS A 22 -2.86 16.61 7.35
N ASP A 23 -3.16 17.87 7.05
CA ASP A 23 -3.55 18.29 5.71
C ASP A 23 -2.40 18.33 4.71
N LYS A 24 -1.18 18.08 5.17
CA LYS A 24 0.00 18.00 4.31
C LYS A 24 0.39 16.57 3.98
N SER A 25 -0.24 15.58 4.61
CA SER A 25 0.09 14.18 4.35
C SER A 25 -0.30 13.79 2.93
N LEU A 26 0.41 12.81 2.38
CA LEU A 26 0.10 12.30 1.05
C LEU A 26 -1.34 11.75 1.01
N LEU A 27 -1.74 11.02 2.03
CA LEU A 27 -3.10 10.46 2.11
C LEU A 27 -4.16 11.56 2.00
N TYR A 28 -4.00 12.64 2.76
CA TYR A 28 -4.96 13.74 2.74
C TYR A 28 -4.99 14.41 1.36
N ARG A 29 -3.82 14.68 0.79
CA ARG A 29 -3.74 15.33 -0.53
C ARG A 29 -4.40 14.48 -1.62
N LEU A 30 -4.20 13.16 -1.57
CA LEU A 30 -4.83 12.26 -2.53
C LEU A 30 -6.34 12.21 -2.34
N GLY A 31 -6.80 12.26 -1.10
CA GLY A 31 -8.23 12.33 -0.80
C GLY A 31 -8.88 13.59 -1.39
N LEU A 32 -8.18 14.73 -1.30
CA LEU A 32 -8.67 15.97 -1.89
C LEU A 32 -8.76 15.91 -3.42
N GLN A 33 -7.93 15.08 -4.05
CA GLN A 33 -7.99 14.89 -5.50
C GLN A 33 -9.14 13.97 -5.93
N GLY A 34 -9.86 13.39 -4.98
CA GLY A 34 -11.03 12.58 -5.27
C GLY A 34 -10.76 11.10 -5.48
N TYR A 35 -9.55 10.62 -5.20
CA TYR A 35 -9.26 9.20 -5.31
C TYR A 35 -10.05 8.37 -4.30
N ARG A 36 -10.48 7.18 -4.72
CA ARG A 36 -10.94 6.14 -3.80
C ARG A 36 -9.73 5.28 -3.43
N PHE A 37 -9.73 4.77 -2.20
CA PHE A 37 -8.58 4.05 -1.66
C PHE A 37 -8.83 2.57 -1.52
N ALA A 38 -7.81 1.79 -1.86
CA ALA A 38 -7.75 0.37 -1.58
C ALA A 38 -6.45 0.08 -0.82
N VAL A 39 -6.45 -0.95 -0.01
CA VAL A 39 -5.26 -1.44 0.68
C VAL A 39 -5.19 -2.96 0.53
N SER A 40 -3.98 -3.50 0.47
CA SER A 40 -3.77 -4.93 0.51
C SER A 40 -4.12 -5.48 1.89
N SER A 41 -4.61 -6.72 1.95
CA SER A 41 -4.76 -7.43 3.24
C SER A 41 -3.43 -7.56 3.98
N ILE A 42 -2.31 -7.48 3.27
CA ILE A 42 -0.97 -7.45 3.89
C ILE A 42 -0.81 -6.17 4.73
N SER A 43 -1.23 -5.03 4.19
CA SER A 43 -1.20 -3.77 4.94
C SER A 43 -2.10 -3.84 6.18
N VAL A 44 -3.27 -4.47 6.04
CA VAL A 44 -4.17 -4.69 7.18
C VAL A 44 -3.44 -5.44 8.29
N TYR A 45 -2.77 -6.54 7.95
CA TYR A 45 -1.96 -7.30 8.91
C TYR A 45 -0.89 -6.43 9.56
N GLU A 46 -0.12 -5.70 8.76
CA GLU A 46 0.96 -4.87 9.28
C GLU A 46 0.47 -3.82 10.29
N LEU A 47 -0.68 -3.23 10.01
CA LEU A 47 -1.22 -2.17 10.85
C LEU A 47 -1.92 -2.70 12.10
N LEU A 48 -2.51 -3.89 12.03
CA LEU A 48 -3.24 -4.48 13.15
C LEU A 48 -2.37 -5.34 14.06
N ARG A 49 -1.12 -5.62 13.71
CA ARG A 49 -0.25 -6.48 14.52
C ARG A 49 0.31 -5.83 15.79
N GLY A 50 0.00 -4.56 16.01
CA GLY A 50 0.39 -3.87 17.25
C GLY A 50 -0.49 -4.31 18.43
N ASP A 51 -0.03 -4.06 19.64
CA ASP A 51 -0.67 -4.52 20.88
C ASP A 51 -1.60 -3.48 21.50
N ASN A 52 -1.95 -2.43 20.77
CA ASN A 52 -2.72 -1.30 21.30
C ASN A 52 -4.14 -1.30 20.75
N GLN A 53 -5.13 -1.49 21.65
CA GLN A 53 -6.53 -1.54 21.24
C GLN A 53 -7.05 -0.23 20.64
N ASP A 54 -6.52 0.90 21.12
CA ASP A 54 -6.93 2.21 20.57
C ASP A 54 -6.44 2.36 19.14
N GLU A 55 -5.24 1.87 18.84
CA GLU A 55 -4.73 1.84 17.47
C GLU A 55 -5.55 0.90 16.59
N ASP A 56 -5.94 -0.26 17.10
CA ASP A 56 -6.80 -1.18 16.36
C ASP A 56 -8.12 -0.52 15.97
N ARG A 57 -8.76 0.20 16.89
CA ARG A 57 -9.99 0.93 16.59
C ARG A 57 -9.77 2.00 15.54
N TYR A 58 -8.65 2.71 15.61
CA TYR A 58 -8.29 3.70 14.61
C TYR A 58 -8.22 3.07 13.21
N TRP A 59 -7.47 1.96 13.10
CA TRP A 59 -7.28 1.31 11.81
C TRP A 59 -8.57 0.72 11.26
N HIS A 60 -9.40 0.08 12.10
CA HIS A 60 -10.69 -0.45 11.65
C HIS A 60 -11.59 0.68 11.15
N SER A 61 -11.58 1.83 11.80
CA SER A 61 -12.33 2.98 11.34
C SER A 61 -11.83 3.48 10.00
N MET A 62 -10.51 3.51 9.81
CA MET A 62 -9.89 3.91 8.55
C MET A 62 -10.26 2.94 7.42
N PHE A 63 -10.15 1.63 7.68
CA PHE A 63 -10.45 0.61 6.68
C PHE A 63 -11.92 0.57 6.28
N ALA A 64 -12.83 1.04 7.13
CA ALA A 64 -14.26 1.02 6.84
C ALA A 64 -14.62 1.82 5.57
N ASN A 65 -13.76 2.76 5.19
CA ASN A 65 -13.97 3.59 4.01
C ASN A 65 -13.06 3.20 2.83
N MET A 66 -12.43 2.05 2.90
CA MET A 66 -11.50 1.57 1.87
C MET A 66 -11.89 0.18 1.39
N ASP A 67 -11.47 -0.16 0.17
CA ASP A 67 -11.56 -1.52 -0.30
C ASP A 67 -10.34 -2.29 0.18
N ILE A 68 -10.56 -3.48 0.76
CA ILE A 68 -9.45 -4.34 1.16
C ILE A 68 -9.28 -5.39 0.07
N LEU A 69 -8.08 -5.41 -0.53
CA LEU A 69 -7.74 -6.32 -1.61
C LEU A 69 -7.09 -7.58 -1.03
N PRO A 70 -7.71 -8.76 -1.21
CA PRO A 70 -7.12 -9.97 -0.64
C PRO A 70 -5.84 -10.37 -1.35
N PHE A 71 -4.86 -10.84 -0.58
CA PHE A 71 -3.66 -11.48 -1.13
C PHE A 71 -4.01 -12.95 -1.36
N ASP A 72 -4.62 -13.23 -2.49
CA ASP A 72 -5.09 -14.58 -2.85
C ASP A 72 -4.05 -15.34 -3.68
N SER A 73 -4.44 -16.52 -4.19
CA SER A 73 -3.54 -17.35 -4.97
C SER A 73 -3.04 -16.65 -6.23
N ALA A 74 -3.88 -15.86 -6.88
CA ALA A 74 -3.46 -15.13 -8.08
C ALA A 74 -2.39 -14.08 -7.74
N CYS A 75 -2.56 -13.38 -6.62
CA CYS A 75 -1.54 -12.44 -6.14
C CYS A 75 -0.26 -13.17 -5.76
N ALA A 76 -0.37 -14.34 -5.14
CA ALA A 76 0.80 -15.15 -4.77
C ALA A 76 1.59 -15.59 -6.00
N GLU A 77 0.90 -16.02 -7.06
CA GLU A 77 1.57 -16.39 -8.31
C GLU A 77 2.28 -15.19 -8.93
N GLN A 78 1.63 -14.03 -8.93
CA GLN A 78 2.23 -12.79 -9.41
C GLN A 78 3.47 -12.43 -8.58
N ALA A 79 3.38 -12.55 -7.26
CA ALA A 79 4.49 -12.28 -6.36
C ALA A 79 5.67 -13.20 -6.62
N ALA A 80 5.42 -14.48 -6.90
CA ALA A 80 6.48 -15.44 -7.22
C ALA A 80 7.23 -15.06 -8.49
N ILE A 81 6.52 -14.59 -9.51
CA ILE A 81 7.13 -14.12 -10.76
C ILE A 81 8.03 -12.91 -10.48
N ILE A 82 7.53 -11.95 -9.72
CA ILE A 82 8.27 -10.74 -9.36
C ILE A 82 9.52 -11.12 -8.54
N TYR A 83 9.36 -12.03 -7.57
CA TYR A 83 10.45 -12.46 -6.72
C TYR A 83 11.60 -13.02 -7.54
N LYS A 84 11.31 -13.93 -8.50
CA LYS A 84 12.33 -14.55 -9.34
C LYS A 84 13.04 -13.51 -10.19
N ASP A 85 12.31 -12.55 -10.74
CA ASP A 85 12.88 -11.47 -11.53
C ASP A 85 13.85 -10.62 -10.71
N LEU A 86 13.39 -10.16 -9.52
CA LEU A 86 14.21 -9.31 -8.67
C LEU A 86 15.43 -10.06 -8.12
N LYS A 87 15.27 -11.35 -7.80
CA LYS A 87 16.38 -12.18 -7.33
C LYS A 87 17.44 -12.30 -8.41
N GLN A 88 17.03 -12.54 -9.64
CA GLN A 88 17.95 -12.67 -10.77
C GLN A 88 18.76 -11.40 -10.99
N GLN A 89 18.14 -10.24 -10.75
CA GLN A 89 18.79 -8.94 -10.91
C GLN A 89 19.56 -8.49 -9.67
N GLY A 90 19.52 -9.25 -8.59
CA GLY A 90 20.15 -8.86 -7.33
C GLY A 90 19.48 -7.66 -6.67
N GLN A 91 18.18 -7.50 -6.87
CA GLN A 91 17.42 -6.33 -6.40
C GLN A 91 16.21 -6.72 -5.57
N LEU A 92 16.32 -7.74 -4.73
CA LEU A 92 15.21 -8.15 -3.87
C LEU A 92 14.77 -7.00 -2.96
N ILE A 93 13.46 -6.98 -2.66
CA ILE A 93 12.85 -6.06 -1.71
C ILE A 93 12.23 -6.88 -0.57
N GLU A 94 11.81 -6.20 0.50
CA GLU A 94 11.15 -6.85 1.62
C GLU A 94 9.92 -7.62 1.16
N ALA A 95 9.63 -8.75 1.80
CA ALA A 95 8.51 -9.61 1.42
C ALA A 95 7.17 -8.88 1.44
N GLU A 96 6.94 -8.07 2.49
CA GLU A 96 5.70 -7.32 2.61
C GLU A 96 5.51 -6.34 1.46
N ASP A 97 6.57 -5.64 1.07
CA ASP A 97 6.52 -4.71 -0.07
C ASP A 97 6.26 -5.46 -1.37
N LEU A 98 6.91 -6.62 -1.52
CA LEU A 98 6.69 -7.47 -2.68
C LEU A 98 5.22 -7.87 -2.80
N PHE A 99 4.61 -8.28 -1.70
CA PHE A 99 3.21 -8.71 -1.68
C PHE A 99 2.25 -7.56 -1.95
N ILE A 100 2.53 -6.38 -1.39
CA ILE A 100 1.72 -5.20 -1.65
C ILE A 100 1.80 -4.79 -3.12
N GLY A 101 3.01 -4.76 -3.66
CA GLY A 101 3.22 -4.44 -5.08
C GLY A 101 2.55 -5.44 -6.00
N ALA A 102 2.65 -6.74 -5.69
CA ALA A 102 2.00 -7.79 -6.47
C ALA A 102 0.47 -7.65 -6.44
N THR A 103 -0.08 -7.28 -5.29
CA THR A 103 -1.52 -7.08 -5.15
C THR A 103 -1.99 -5.90 -6.02
N ALA A 104 -1.28 -4.78 -5.94
CA ALA A 104 -1.61 -3.61 -6.76
C ALA A 104 -1.51 -3.94 -8.24
N LEU A 105 -0.46 -4.62 -8.65
CA LEU A 105 -0.24 -5.01 -10.04
C LEU A 105 -1.35 -5.95 -10.54
N HIS A 106 -1.68 -6.95 -9.73
CA HIS A 106 -2.73 -7.91 -10.09
C HIS A 106 -4.08 -7.22 -10.30
N HIS A 107 -4.42 -6.25 -9.47
CA HIS A 107 -5.67 -5.51 -9.57
C HIS A 107 -5.60 -4.32 -10.55
N ARG A 108 -4.45 -4.12 -11.18
CA ARG A 108 -4.22 -3.04 -12.15
C ARG A 108 -4.49 -1.66 -11.55
N LEU A 109 -4.08 -1.48 -10.30
CA LEU A 109 -4.20 -0.21 -9.59
C LEU A 109 -2.84 0.46 -9.52
N ASN A 110 -2.85 1.78 -9.65
CA ASN A 110 -1.66 2.56 -9.38
C ASN A 110 -1.38 2.54 -7.88
N LEU A 111 -0.11 2.50 -7.52
CA LEU A 111 0.32 2.48 -6.13
C LEU A 111 0.73 3.88 -5.68
N ALA A 112 0.24 4.30 -4.51
CA ALA A 112 0.71 5.50 -3.82
C ALA A 112 1.70 5.05 -2.75
N THR A 113 2.91 5.57 -2.80
CA THR A 113 3.97 5.17 -1.87
C THR A 113 4.97 6.31 -1.67
N GLY A 114 5.52 6.39 -0.46
CA GLY A 114 6.68 7.23 -0.19
C GLY A 114 8.00 6.51 -0.44
N ASN A 115 7.96 5.23 -0.83
CA ASN A 115 9.14 4.40 -1.01
C ASN A 115 9.27 3.93 -2.46
N LEU A 116 9.24 4.89 -3.37
CA LEU A 116 9.25 4.63 -4.81
C LEU A 116 10.44 3.77 -5.25
N ARG A 117 11.61 3.99 -4.65
CA ARG A 117 12.85 3.29 -5.03
C ARG A 117 12.74 1.77 -4.96
N HIS A 118 12.00 1.24 -3.98
CA HIS A 118 11.81 -0.19 -3.86
C HIS A 118 10.78 -0.71 -4.87
N PHE A 119 9.64 -0.02 -4.94
CA PHE A 119 8.53 -0.49 -5.77
C PHE A 119 8.79 -0.32 -7.27
N GLU A 120 9.60 0.65 -7.68
CA GLU A 120 9.89 0.85 -9.11
C GLU A 120 10.69 -0.30 -9.71
N ARG A 121 11.26 -1.18 -8.88
CA ARG A 121 11.92 -2.41 -9.33
C ARG A 121 10.93 -3.43 -9.90
N ILE A 122 9.64 -3.27 -9.59
CA ILE A 122 8.60 -4.20 -10.03
C ILE A 122 8.13 -3.80 -11.42
N VAL A 123 8.44 -4.65 -12.42
CA VAL A 123 8.07 -4.39 -13.81
C VAL A 123 6.55 -4.35 -13.96
N GLY A 124 6.05 -3.33 -14.61
CA GLY A 124 4.62 -3.18 -14.91
C GLY A 124 3.81 -2.47 -13.83
N LEU A 125 4.39 -2.25 -12.64
CA LEU A 125 3.68 -1.53 -11.59
C LEU A 125 3.69 -0.04 -11.90
N ALA A 126 2.51 0.58 -11.88
CA ALA A 126 2.34 2.01 -12.12
C ALA A 126 2.11 2.74 -10.80
N PHE A 127 2.43 4.02 -10.78
CA PHE A 127 2.40 4.82 -9.55
C PHE A 127 1.49 6.03 -9.73
N VAL A 128 0.93 6.48 -8.61
CA VAL A 128 0.09 7.67 -8.60
C VAL A 128 0.98 8.90 -8.78
N PRO A 129 0.70 9.76 -9.77
CA PRO A 129 1.47 11.00 -9.92
C PRO A 129 1.17 11.95 -8.77
N GLU A 130 2.18 12.66 -8.31
CA GLU A 130 2.04 13.71 -7.29
C GLU A 130 2.02 15.09 -7.92
#